data_3a7a26bd89388bd83901e10bb0e0807e
#
_entry.id   3a7a26bd89388bd83901e10bb0e0807e
#
_cell.length_a   1.000
_cell.length_b   1.000
_cell.length_c   1.000
_cell.angle_alpha   90.00
_cell.angle_beta   90.00
_cell.angle_gamma   90.00
#
_symmetry.space_group_name_H-M   'P 1'
#
loop_
_entity.id
_entity.type
_entity.pdbx_description
1 polymer ?
#
loop_
_entity_poly.entity_id
_entity_poly.type
_entity_poly.pdbx_seq_one_letter_code
_entity_poly.pdbx_strand_id
1 'polypeptide(L)'
;MSGKSHTSNLSRRSALGLAVGAAGGALASPALADEGGATIEWKMVTSWPKNLPGPGVTAQRICDRIGLMSGGRMRVRLYAAGELVPALGVFDAVSSATAHMGHTASFFWQGKAPAAVFFTAIPFGLLPQEHITWIEQGGGQALWDELYAPFNIKPIMAGNTGVQMGGWYKREINGLTDLKGLKIRMPGLGGEVMRRLGATPVNLAPGELYQALQTGVLDATEFLGPWSDRAMGFQKVTKSYYAPGFHEPNGSGEALFNKTALEGLPEDLRAIVLEACRAENGRALAESEWENAASLQALQENDGVEIKFYPDEVLDALRSTSVEVLEEFAAKDPLSGRIYASFLAAKARLSPWSEVAVRRFLTARDGEA
;
A
#
# COMPACT_ATOMS: atom_id res chain seq x y z
N MET A 1 -42.88 7.61 81.02
CA MET A 1 -44.20 7.20 80.56
C MET A 1 -44.06 6.29 79.40
N SER A 2 -44.10 5.06 79.63
CA SER A 2 -45.17 4.12 79.35
C SER A 2 -45.32 3.90 77.86
N GLY A 3 -44.98 2.80 77.31
CA GLY A 3 -45.28 1.37 77.41
C GLY A 3 -45.75 1.04 76.03
N LYS A 4 -45.66 -0.02 75.45
CA LYS A 4 -45.75 -1.44 75.72
C LYS A 4 -45.38 -2.25 74.48
N SER A 5 -44.76 -3.32 74.74
CA SER A 5 -44.61 -4.47 73.90
C SER A 5 -45.89 -5.03 73.30
N HIS A 6 -45.86 -5.59 72.15
CA HIS A 6 -46.63 -6.80 71.84
C HIS A 6 -45.91 -7.75 70.93
N THR A 7 -45.54 -8.83 71.48
CA THR A 7 -45.19 -10.13 70.84
C THR A 7 -46.46 -10.81 70.35
N SER A 8 -46.44 -11.43 69.18
CA SER A 8 -47.22 -12.61 68.86
C SER A 8 -46.57 -13.41 67.75
N ASN A 9 -46.04 -14.40 68.10
CA ASN A 9 -46.06 -15.84 67.91
C ASN A 9 -46.80 -16.39 66.69
N LEU A 10 -46.02 -17.24 66.02
CA LEU A 10 -46.33 -18.54 65.40
C LEU A 10 -47.20 -18.61 64.14
N SER A 11 -46.61 -19.16 63.10
CA SER A 11 -47.11 -20.47 62.68
C SER A 11 -46.08 -21.17 61.76
N ARG A 12 -45.65 -22.32 62.23
CA ARG A 12 -45.02 -23.34 61.38
C ARG A 12 -46.09 -23.95 60.47
N ARG A 13 -45.85 -23.91 59.17
CA ARG A 13 -46.28 -25.00 58.28
C ARG A 13 -45.69 -24.85 56.89
N SER A 14 -45.06 -25.92 56.52
CA SER A 14 -44.86 -26.51 55.20
C SER A 14 -43.61 -26.12 54.45
N ALA A 15 -42.59 -26.84 54.75
CA ALA A 15 -41.54 -27.21 53.82
C ALA A 15 -42.17 -27.91 52.62
N LEU A 16 -41.79 -27.46 51.43
CA LEU A 16 -41.60 -28.36 50.30
C LEU A 16 -40.61 -27.68 49.33
N GLY A 17 -39.54 -28.34 49.14
CA GLY A 17 -38.37 -27.88 48.37
C GLY A 17 -38.63 -27.79 46.91
N LEU A 18 -37.89 -26.89 46.32
CA LEU A 18 -37.35 -27.04 44.94
C LEU A 18 -35.94 -26.51 45.00
N ALA A 19 -35.02 -27.43 45.14
CA ALA A 19 -33.61 -27.19 44.85
C ALA A 19 -33.46 -27.05 43.31
N VAL A 20 -33.49 -25.81 42.79
CA VAL A 20 -33.02 -25.56 41.44
C VAL A 20 -31.51 -25.45 41.53
N GLY A 21 -30.84 -26.54 41.16
CA GLY A 21 -29.40 -26.59 40.98
C GLY A 21 -28.99 -25.66 39.89
N ALA A 22 -28.38 -24.50 40.24
CA ALA A 22 -27.60 -23.71 39.33
C ALA A 22 -26.31 -24.47 38.99
N ALA A 23 -26.39 -25.34 37.99
CA ALA A 23 -25.21 -25.85 37.33
C ALA A 23 -24.62 -24.66 36.54
N GLY A 24 -23.77 -23.86 37.17
CA GLY A 24 -22.88 -22.94 36.53
C GLY A 24 -21.94 -23.74 35.63
N GLY A 25 -22.33 -23.90 34.37
CA GLY A 25 -21.41 -24.35 33.33
C GLY A 25 -20.31 -23.31 33.20
N ALA A 26 -19.20 -23.48 33.88
CA ALA A 26 -17.98 -22.83 33.53
C ALA A 26 -17.70 -23.22 32.07
N LEU A 27 -17.86 -22.31 31.16
CA LEU A 27 -17.27 -22.41 29.83
C LEU A 27 -15.76 -22.49 30.09
N ALA A 28 -15.24 -23.69 30.16
CA ALA A 28 -13.82 -23.93 30.11
C ALA A 28 -13.38 -23.36 28.75
N SER A 29 -12.79 -22.17 28.76
CA SER A 29 -11.99 -21.76 27.63
C SER A 29 -11.03 -22.89 27.33
N PRO A 30 -10.99 -23.42 26.09
CA PRO A 30 -9.95 -24.37 25.76
C PRO A 30 -8.63 -23.68 26.09
N ALA A 31 -7.91 -24.19 27.07
CA ALA A 31 -6.51 -23.84 27.23
C ALA A 31 -5.88 -24.23 25.91
N LEU A 32 -5.47 -23.20 25.13
CA LEU A 32 -4.60 -23.43 24.00
C LEU A 32 -3.38 -24.13 24.62
N ALA A 33 -3.27 -25.41 24.38
CA ALA A 33 -2.09 -26.17 24.71
C ALA A 33 -0.94 -25.42 24.01
N ASP A 34 -0.02 -24.90 24.80
CA ASP A 34 1.29 -24.48 24.34
C ASP A 34 2.00 -25.78 23.89
N GLU A 35 1.70 -26.21 22.67
CA GLU A 35 2.52 -27.21 22.01
C GLU A 35 3.86 -26.54 21.81
N GLY A 36 4.81 -26.80 22.69
CA GLY A 36 6.16 -26.23 22.73
C GLY A 36 6.97 -26.50 21.46
N GLY A 37 6.42 -26.12 20.31
CA GLY A 37 7.09 -26.07 19.03
C GLY A 37 8.03 -24.86 18.99
N ALA A 38 9.22 -25.06 18.42
CA ALA A 38 10.16 -23.96 18.21
C ALA A 38 9.49 -22.84 17.41
N THR A 39 9.61 -21.59 17.89
CA THR A 39 9.14 -20.40 17.17
C THR A 39 9.78 -20.32 15.80
N ILE A 40 8.98 -20.15 14.74
CA ILE A 40 9.49 -19.97 13.39
C ILE A 40 9.95 -18.50 13.24
N GLU A 41 11.22 -18.32 12.97
CA GLU A 41 11.83 -17.00 12.79
C GLU A 41 11.99 -16.69 11.30
N TRP A 42 11.35 -15.61 10.84
CA TRP A 42 11.51 -15.10 9.48
C TRP A 42 12.18 -13.74 9.44
N LYS A 43 12.78 -13.43 8.28
CA LYS A 43 13.34 -12.12 7.95
C LYS A 43 12.49 -11.47 6.88
N MET A 44 12.08 -10.23 7.12
CA MET A 44 11.52 -9.33 6.10
C MET A 44 12.54 -8.25 5.77
N VAL A 45 12.81 -8.03 4.49
CA VAL A 45 13.58 -6.88 3.99
C VAL A 45 12.66 -5.89 3.30
N THR A 46 12.98 -4.60 3.29
CA THR A 46 12.12 -3.60 2.67
C THR A 46 12.91 -2.54 1.89
N SER A 47 12.25 -1.93 0.90
CA SER A 47 12.79 -0.82 0.12
C SER A 47 12.67 0.54 0.85
N TRP A 48 12.07 0.58 2.02
CA TRP A 48 11.71 1.80 2.72
C TRP A 48 12.68 2.14 3.84
N PRO A 49 12.95 3.43 4.06
CA PRO A 49 13.61 3.90 5.28
C PRO A 49 12.85 3.45 6.53
N LYS A 50 13.57 3.26 7.61
CA LYS A 50 12.97 2.85 8.89
C LYS A 50 11.93 3.87 9.34
N ASN A 51 10.76 3.38 9.75
CA ASN A 51 9.65 4.19 10.25
C ASN A 51 9.11 5.24 9.26
N LEU A 52 9.40 5.10 7.96
CA LEU A 52 8.82 5.99 6.97
C LEU A 52 7.29 5.93 7.05
N PRO A 53 6.59 7.06 7.24
CA PRO A 53 5.13 7.12 7.20
C PRO A 53 4.57 6.47 5.92
N GLY A 54 3.49 5.72 6.06
CA GLY A 54 2.97 4.87 4.99
C GLY A 54 3.75 3.55 4.90
N PRO A 55 4.56 3.31 3.86
CA PRO A 55 5.06 1.97 3.57
C PRO A 55 6.05 1.41 4.59
N GLY A 56 6.87 2.25 5.25
CA GLY A 56 7.80 1.77 6.28
C GLY A 56 7.08 1.29 7.53
N VAL A 57 6.05 2.01 7.96
CA VAL A 57 5.20 1.63 9.10
C VAL A 57 4.34 0.43 8.76
N THR A 58 3.81 0.36 7.54
CA THR A 58 3.05 -0.79 7.02
C THR A 58 3.86 -2.08 7.10
N ALA A 59 5.11 -2.07 6.66
CA ALA A 59 5.99 -3.23 6.73
C ALA A 59 6.17 -3.74 8.17
N GLN A 60 6.37 -2.83 9.14
CA GLN A 60 6.49 -3.19 10.55
C GLN A 60 5.20 -3.80 11.09
N ARG A 61 4.05 -3.19 10.79
CA ARG A 61 2.74 -3.70 11.26
C ARG A 61 2.40 -5.09 10.73
N ILE A 62 2.82 -5.42 9.49
CA ILE A 62 2.68 -6.79 8.97
C ILE A 62 3.44 -7.77 9.87
N CYS A 63 4.70 -7.46 10.22
CA CYS A 63 5.50 -8.30 11.10
C CYS A 63 4.84 -8.49 12.47
N ASP A 64 4.39 -7.39 13.08
CA ASP A 64 3.74 -7.40 14.40
C ASP A 64 2.44 -8.19 14.38
N ARG A 65 1.64 -8.03 13.31
CA ARG A 65 0.38 -8.73 13.12
C ARG A 65 0.57 -10.24 12.97
N ILE A 66 1.56 -10.67 12.20
CA ILE A 66 1.91 -12.08 12.06
C ILE A 66 2.26 -12.68 13.43
N GLY A 67 3.09 -11.98 14.22
CA GLY A 67 3.44 -12.40 15.57
C GLY A 67 2.21 -12.54 16.47
N LEU A 68 1.35 -11.53 16.46
CA LEU A 68 0.11 -11.51 17.27
C LEU A 68 -0.87 -12.62 16.84
N MET A 69 -1.19 -12.72 15.57
CA MET A 69 -2.19 -13.67 15.04
C MET A 69 -1.73 -15.13 15.19
N SER A 70 -0.40 -15.38 15.13
CA SER A 70 0.15 -16.72 15.33
C SER A 70 0.25 -17.13 16.81
N GLY A 71 -0.12 -16.25 17.75
CA GLY A 71 0.10 -16.48 19.19
C GLY A 71 1.57 -16.63 19.55
N GLY A 72 2.49 -15.98 18.82
CA GLY A 72 3.93 -16.06 19.02
C GLY A 72 4.62 -17.29 18.40
N ARG A 73 3.87 -18.19 17.75
CA ARG A 73 4.44 -19.35 17.03
C ARG A 73 5.30 -18.95 15.83
N MET A 74 5.08 -17.75 15.31
CA MET A 74 5.88 -17.17 14.23
C MET A 74 6.31 -15.75 14.59
N ARG A 75 7.55 -15.41 14.30
CA ARG A 75 8.12 -14.07 14.49
C ARG A 75 8.82 -13.62 13.22
N VAL A 76 8.49 -12.42 12.76
CA VAL A 76 9.12 -11.82 11.58
C VAL A 76 9.93 -10.61 12.01
N ARG A 77 11.23 -10.65 11.74
CA ARG A 77 12.12 -9.51 11.98
C ARG A 77 12.22 -8.64 10.73
N LEU A 78 11.85 -7.36 10.86
CA LEU A 78 12.00 -6.36 9.80
C LEU A 78 13.45 -5.84 9.74
N TYR A 79 13.94 -5.70 8.51
CA TYR A 79 15.19 -5.01 8.16
C TYR A 79 14.85 -3.89 7.18
N ALA A 80 15.04 -2.65 7.59
CA ALA A 80 14.82 -1.48 6.75
C ALA A 80 15.84 -1.41 5.59
N ALA A 81 15.58 -0.54 4.62
CA ALA A 81 16.46 -0.32 3.49
C ALA A 81 17.90 -0.05 3.93
N GLY A 82 18.85 -0.85 3.43
CA GLY A 82 20.27 -0.73 3.77
C GLY A 82 20.72 -1.49 5.03
N GLU A 83 19.80 -2.03 5.86
CA GLU A 83 20.20 -2.80 7.05
C GLU A 83 20.70 -4.21 6.73
N LEU A 84 20.06 -4.91 5.78
CA LEU A 84 20.47 -6.25 5.35
C LEU A 84 20.80 -6.28 3.85
N VAL A 85 20.01 -5.59 3.04
CA VAL A 85 20.20 -5.45 1.60
C VAL A 85 19.92 -4.00 1.16
N PRO A 86 20.49 -3.54 0.04
CA PRO A 86 20.11 -2.25 -0.53
C PRO A 86 18.61 -2.16 -0.82
N ALA A 87 18.04 -0.96 -0.82
CA ALA A 87 16.60 -0.72 -1.05
C ALA A 87 16.06 -1.42 -2.31
N LEU A 88 16.82 -1.43 -3.40
CA LEU A 88 16.45 -2.04 -4.67
C LEU A 88 16.94 -3.51 -4.80
N GLY A 89 17.42 -4.11 -3.72
CA GLY A 89 17.86 -5.52 -3.66
C GLY A 89 16.84 -6.48 -3.06
N VAL A 90 15.64 -5.99 -2.69
CA VAL A 90 14.62 -6.77 -1.98
C VAL A 90 14.16 -8.00 -2.80
N PHE A 91 13.89 -7.82 -4.08
CA PHE A 91 13.44 -8.91 -4.97
C PHE A 91 14.45 -10.07 -5.02
N ASP A 92 15.72 -9.75 -5.22
CA ASP A 92 16.78 -10.76 -5.28
C ASP A 92 16.99 -11.47 -3.95
N ALA A 93 16.91 -10.73 -2.86
CA ALA A 93 17.04 -11.30 -1.52
C ALA A 93 15.93 -12.32 -1.20
N VAL A 94 14.70 -12.05 -1.65
CA VAL A 94 13.58 -12.98 -1.48
C VAL A 94 13.67 -14.14 -2.45
N SER A 95 13.98 -13.87 -3.74
CA SER A 95 14.16 -14.91 -4.76
C SER A 95 15.23 -15.94 -4.37
N SER A 96 16.37 -15.48 -3.82
CA SER A 96 17.49 -16.31 -3.39
C SER A 96 17.36 -16.90 -1.99
N ALA A 97 16.23 -16.68 -1.30
CA ALA A 97 16.02 -17.09 0.08
C ALA A 97 16.99 -16.46 1.11
N THR A 98 17.67 -15.36 0.78
CA THR A 98 18.43 -14.55 1.75
C THR A 98 17.50 -13.94 2.79
N ALA A 99 16.30 -13.56 2.36
CA ALA A 99 15.17 -13.20 3.21
C ALA A 99 13.95 -14.08 2.87
N HIS A 100 13.08 -14.32 3.86
CA HIS A 100 11.89 -15.14 3.67
C HIS A 100 10.77 -14.35 3.00
N MET A 101 10.71 -13.04 3.28
CA MET A 101 9.74 -12.13 2.69
C MET A 101 10.32 -10.73 2.49
N GLY A 102 9.67 -9.94 1.66
CA GLY A 102 10.00 -8.54 1.42
C GLY A 102 8.76 -7.67 1.38
N HIS A 103 8.92 -6.37 1.58
CA HIS A 103 7.87 -5.37 1.40
C HIS A 103 8.41 -4.21 0.54
N THR A 104 7.73 -3.94 -0.60
CA THR A 104 8.27 -3.06 -1.64
C THR A 104 7.17 -2.60 -2.62
N ALA A 105 7.54 -2.17 -3.82
CA ALA A 105 6.64 -1.85 -4.93
C ALA A 105 7.14 -2.55 -6.21
N SER A 106 6.22 -3.19 -6.93
CA SER A 106 6.55 -4.08 -8.04
C SER A 106 7.22 -3.38 -9.23
N PHE A 107 6.98 -2.10 -9.44
CA PHE A 107 7.63 -1.36 -10.52
C PHE A 107 9.17 -1.27 -10.38
N PHE A 108 9.73 -1.46 -9.19
CA PHE A 108 11.19 -1.47 -9.01
C PHE A 108 11.86 -2.64 -9.76
N TRP A 109 11.11 -3.68 -10.09
CA TRP A 109 11.60 -4.88 -10.76
C TRP A 109 11.39 -4.86 -12.27
N GLN A 110 11.00 -3.73 -12.86
CA GLN A 110 10.77 -3.58 -14.31
C GLN A 110 11.91 -4.13 -15.17
N GLY A 111 13.15 -4.04 -14.69
CA GLY A 111 14.31 -4.60 -15.39
C GLY A 111 14.40 -6.13 -15.42
N LYS A 112 13.70 -6.83 -14.52
CA LYS A 112 13.71 -8.29 -14.34
C LYS A 112 12.40 -8.94 -14.75
N ALA A 113 11.31 -8.34 -14.34
CA ALA A 113 9.95 -8.74 -14.63
C ALA A 113 9.21 -7.53 -15.20
N PRO A 114 9.32 -7.25 -16.51
CA PRO A 114 8.81 -6.01 -17.09
C PRO A 114 7.38 -5.71 -16.71
N ALA A 115 6.46 -6.66 -16.81
CA ALA A 115 5.06 -6.48 -16.49
C ALA A 115 4.75 -6.28 -14.98
N ALA A 116 5.74 -6.33 -14.09
CA ALA A 116 5.55 -6.08 -12.66
C ALA A 116 4.98 -4.66 -12.39
N VAL A 117 5.24 -3.70 -13.26
CA VAL A 117 4.71 -2.33 -13.16
C VAL A 117 3.19 -2.27 -13.05
N PHE A 118 2.46 -3.18 -13.70
CA PHE A 118 1.00 -3.21 -13.67
C PHE A 118 0.42 -3.50 -12.29
N PHE A 119 1.18 -4.10 -11.40
CA PHE A 119 0.73 -4.50 -10.06
C PHE A 119 1.00 -3.45 -8.98
N THR A 120 1.72 -2.38 -9.28
CA THR A 120 1.78 -1.19 -8.42
C THR A 120 0.85 -0.10 -8.96
N ALA A 121 1.19 0.49 -10.09
CA ALA A 121 0.44 1.55 -10.75
C ALA A 121 0.88 1.71 -12.20
N ILE A 122 -0.02 2.20 -13.02
CA ILE A 122 0.29 2.65 -14.38
C ILE A 122 -0.33 4.02 -14.64
N PRO A 123 0.28 4.84 -15.50
CA PRO A 123 -0.23 6.16 -15.81
C PRO A 123 -1.69 6.13 -16.28
N PHE A 124 -2.53 7.02 -15.71
CA PHE A 124 -3.98 7.10 -15.96
C PHE A 124 -4.72 5.75 -15.76
N GLY A 125 -4.19 4.92 -14.85
CA GLY A 125 -4.68 3.58 -14.55
C GLY A 125 -5.90 3.54 -13.64
N LEU A 126 -5.97 2.47 -12.85
CA LEU A 126 -7.06 2.20 -11.91
C LEU A 126 -6.87 3.00 -10.61
N LEU A 127 -7.96 3.48 -10.04
CA LEU A 127 -8.00 4.01 -8.67
C LEU A 127 -7.76 2.89 -7.65
N PRO A 128 -7.45 3.20 -6.38
CA PRO A 128 -7.13 2.17 -5.37
C PRO A 128 -8.20 1.08 -5.27
N GLN A 129 -9.48 1.45 -5.19
CA GLN A 129 -10.59 0.51 -5.11
C GLN A 129 -10.71 -0.36 -6.37
N GLU A 130 -10.53 0.24 -7.54
CA GLU A 130 -10.57 -0.46 -8.82
C GLU A 130 -9.42 -1.45 -8.96
N HIS A 131 -8.22 -1.05 -8.54
CA HIS A 131 -7.03 -1.89 -8.59
C HIS A 131 -7.16 -3.10 -7.66
N ILE A 132 -7.59 -2.89 -6.41
CA ILE A 132 -7.90 -3.97 -5.47
C ILE A 132 -8.93 -4.93 -6.08
N THR A 133 -9.98 -4.39 -6.72
CA THR A 133 -11.02 -5.19 -7.38
C THR A 133 -10.44 -6.03 -8.53
N TRP A 134 -9.56 -5.45 -9.34
CA TRP A 134 -8.89 -6.19 -10.42
C TRP A 134 -8.04 -7.34 -9.87
N ILE A 135 -7.22 -7.07 -8.86
CA ILE A 135 -6.35 -8.09 -8.26
C ILE A 135 -7.17 -9.23 -7.63
N GLU A 136 -8.16 -8.89 -6.79
CA GLU A 136 -8.90 -9.88 -5.99
C GLU A 136 -10.03 -10.58 -6.77
N GLN A 137 -10.65 -9.93 -7.75
CA GLN A 137 -11.84 -10.43 -8.46
C GLN A 137 -11.66 -10.50 -9.99
N GLY A 138 -10.75 -9.71 -10.54
CA GLY A 138 -10.52 -9.58 -11.98
C GLY A 138 -9.46 -10.51 -12.55
N GLY A 139 -8.90 -11.41 -11.74
CA GLY A 139 -7.86 -12.35 -12.16
C GLY A 139 -6.43 -11.79 -12.10
N GLY A 140 -6.24 -10.57 -11.60
CA GLY A 140 -4.92 -9.93 -11.50
C GLY A 140 -3.95 -10.73 -10.64
N GLN A 141 -4.40 -11.32 -9.52
CA GLN A 141 -3.54 -12.11 -8.64
C GLN A 141 -2.94 -13.34 -9.35
N ALA A 142 -3.72 -14.04 -10.16
CA ALA A 142 -3.25 -15.21 -10.88
C ALA A 142 -2.17 -14.85 -11.93
N LEU A 143 -2.34 -13.72 -12.61
CA LEU A 143 -1.36 -13.19 -13.56
C LEU A 143 -0.08 -12.72 -12.85
N TRP A 144 -0.20 -12.14 -11.66
CA TRP A 144 0.93 -11.75 -10.85
C TRP A 144 1.73 -12.96 -10.35
N ASP A 145 1.02 -14.00 -9.92
CA ASP A 145 1.62 -15.28 -9.53
C ASP A 145 2.40 -15.92 -10.70
N GLU A 146 1.80 -15.92 -11.91
CA GLU A 146 2.45 -16.44 -13.12
C GLU A 146 3.73 -15.64 -13.46
N LEU A 147 3.65 -14.31 -13.38
CA LEU A 147 4.80 -13.43 -13.67
C LEU A 147 5.98 -13.69 -12.74
N TYR A 148 5.71 -13.94 -11.44
CA TYR A 148 6.76 -14.11 -10.44
C TYR A 148 7.17 -15.57 -10.19
N ALA A 149 6.45 -16.54 -10.75
CA ALA A 149 6.76 -17.97 -10.59
C ALA A 149 8.20 -18.36 -10.98
N PRO A 150 8.79 -17.82 -12.09
CA PRO A 150 10.17 -18.15 -12.46
C PRO A 150 11.22 -17.71 -11.44
N PHE A 151 10.88 -16.77 -10.56
CA PHE A 151 11.77 -16.23 -9.53
C PHE A 151 11.57 -16.88 -8.16
N ASN A 152 10.75 -17.94 -8.08
CA ASN A 152 10.36 -18.55 -6.80
C ASN A 152 9.77 -17.57 -5.80
N ILE A 153 8.95 -16.63 -6.29
CA ILE A 153 8.29 -15.60 -5.48
C ILE A 153 6.77 -15.76 -5.58
N LYS A 154 6.10 -15.66 -4.42
CA LYS A 154 4.65 -15.45 -4.29
C LYS A 154 4.42 -13.99 -3.90
N PRO A 155 3.82 -13.16 -4.76
CA PRO A 155 3.46 -11.79 -4.43
C PRO A 155 2.05 -11.71 -3.86
N ILE A 156 1.79 -10.63 -3.09
CA ILE A 156 0.43 -10.25 -2.63
C ILE A 156 0.39 -8.74 -2.36
N MET A 157 -0.78 -8.12 -2.54
CA MET A 157 -0.97 -6.74 -2.07
C MET A 157 -0.83 -6.66 -0.56
N ALA A 158 -0.06 -5.68 -0.08
CA ALA A 158 0.26 -5.55 1.34
C ALA A 158 0.42 -4.10 1.80
N GLY A 159 -0.25 -3.19 1.15
CA GLY A 159 -0.25 -1.77 1.45
C GLY A 159 -0.80 -0.96 0.27
N ASN A 160 -1.26 0.25 0.55
CA ASN A 160 -1.74 1.17 -0.47
C ASN A 160 -1.53 2.61 0.00
N THR A 161 -1.07 3.47 -0.89
CA THR A 161 -0.81 4.89 -0.60
C THR A 161 -1.98 5.80 -0.92
N GLY A 162 -3.07 5.25 -1.46
CA GLY A 162 -4.14 6.04 -2.04
C GLY A 162 -3.75 6.65 -3.39
N VAL A 163 -4.52 7.64 -3.84
CA VAL A 163 -4.17 8.46 -5.01
C VAL A 163 -2.99 9.34 -4.66
N GLN A 164 -2.00 9.37 -5.55
CA GLN A 164 -0.77 10.13 -5.30
C GLN A 164 -0.81 11.52 -5.92
N MET A 165 0.19 12.33 -5.56
CA MET A 165 0.40 13.66 -6.13
C MET A 165 1.36 13.60 -7.32
N GLY A 166 1.30 14.61 -8.19
CA GLY A 166 2.15 14.72 -9.37
C GLY A 166 3.62 15.03 -9.08
N GLY A 167 3.92 15.44 -7.83
CA GLY A 167 5.28 15.63 -7.35
C GLY A 167 5.68 17.08 -7.04
N TRP A 168 6.90 17.23 -6.59
CA TRP A 168 7.55 18.48 -6.15
C TRP A 168 8.47 19.03 -7.24
N TYR A 169 8.26 20.28 -7.62
CA TYR A 169 9.00 20.91 -8.72
C TYR A 169 9.71 22.18 -8.25
N LYS A 170 10.98 22.35 -8.63
CA LYS A 170 11.75 23.58 -8.33
C LYS A 170 11.44 24.70 -9.32
N ARG A 171 10.82 24.40 -10.45
CA ARG A 171 10.34 25.35 -11.45
C ARG A 171 8.89 25.04 -11.83
N GLU A 172 8.15 26.04 -12.23
CA GLU A 172 6.76 25.85 -12.67
C GLU A 172 6.69 25.15 -14.02
N ILE A 173 5.60 24.41 -14.21
CA ILE A 173 5.24 23.76 -15.47
C ILE A 173 4.04 24.52 -16.03
N ASN A 174 4.29 25.39 -16.98
CA ASN A 174 3.28 26.21 -17.65
C ASN A 174 2.93 25.67 -19.05
N GLY A 175 3.70 24.70 -19.55
CA GLY A 175 3.47 24.05 -20.83
C GLY A 175 4.48 22.94 -21.11
N LEU A 176 4.34 22.28 -22.27
CA LEU A 176 5.17 21.15 -22.68
C LEU A 176 6.67 21.50 -22.80
N THR A 177 6.98 22.76 -23.08
CA THR A 177 8.38 23.20 -23.19
C THR A 177 9.13 23.11 -21.88
N ASP A 178 8.42 23.22 -20.73
CA ASP A 178 9.01 23.18 -19.40
C ASP A 178 9.41 21.76 -18.97
N LEU A 179 8.89 20.73 -19.66
CA LEU A 179 9.29 19.35 -19.45
C LEU A 179 10.65 19.03 -20.08
N LYS A 180 11.09 19.82 -21.09
CA LYS A 180 12.34 19.54 -21.80
C LYS A 180 13.56 19.69 -20.88
N GLY A 181 14.34 18.62 -20.79
CA GLY A 181 15.53 18.56 -19.95
C GLY A 181 15.27 18.56 -18.45
N LEU A 182 14.01 18.45 -18.01
CA LEU A 182 13.65 18.38 -16.59
C LEU A 182 14.22 17.10 -15.99
N LYS A 183 15.12 17.22 -15.03
CA LYS A 183 15.65 16.08 -14.28
C LYS A 183 14.66 15.71 -13.19
N ILE A 184 13.90 14.65 -13.40
CA ILE A 184 12.85 14.22 -12.46
C ILE A 184 13.09 12.80 -11.99
N ARG A 185 12.95 12.56 -10.69
CA ARG A 185 12.79 11.19 -10.19
C ARG A 185 11.34 10.78 -10.37
N MET A 186 11.14 9.83 -11.24
CA MET A 186 9.84 9.20 -11.48
C MET A 186 10.09 7.76 -11.94
N PRO A 187 9.82 6.74 -11.12
CA PRO A 187 10.03 5.34 -11.49
C PRO A 187 8.90 4.84 -12.40
N GLY A 188 9.03 3.58 -12.83
CA GLY A 188 8.00 2.90 -13.59
C GLY A 188 7.72 3.55 -14.96
N LEU A 189 6.49 3.33 -15.44
CA LEU A 189 6.08 3.82 -16.75
C LEU A 189 5.83 5.34 -16.79
N GLY A 190 5.56 5.96 -15.65
CA GLY A 190 5.48 7.42 -15.55
C GLY A 190 6.77 8.10 -15.99
N GLY A 191 7.92 7.56 -15.60
CA GLY A 191 9.23 8.04 -16.03
C GLY A 191 9.42 7.90 -17.54
N GLU A 192 8.97 6.79 -18.14
CA GLU A 192 9.04 6.61 -19.60
C GLU A 192 8.16 7.62 -20.36
N VAL A 193 6.96 7.91 -19.85
CA VAL A 193 6.08 8.95 -20.40
C VAL A 193 6.77 10.31 -20.35
N MET A 194 7.34 10.69 -19.21
CA MET A 194 8.08 11.94 -19.05
C MET A 194 9.28 12.01 -19.99
N ARG A 195 10.00 10.92 -20.19
CA ARG A 195 11.13 10.83 -21.11
C ARG A 195 10.73 11.14 -22.55
N ARG A 196 9.59 10.63 -23.01
CA ARG A 196 9.07 10.88 -24.37
C ARG A 196 8.66 12.33 -24.56
N LEU A 197 8.22 12.98 -23.50
CA LEU A 197 7.90 14.40 -23.52
C LEU A 197 9.14 15.31 -23.30
N GLY A 198 10.35 14.71 -23.29
CA GLY A 198 11.62 15.44 -23.28
C GLY A 198 12.25 15.63 -21.90
N ALA A 199 11.67 15.10 -20.83
CA ALA A 199 12.29 15.09 -19.51
C ALA A 199 13.43 14.05 -19.43
N THR A 200 14.21 14.13 -18.36
CA THR A 200 15.29 13.20 -18.03
C THR A 200 14.95 12.51 -16.71
N PRO A 201 14.20 11.38 -16.76
CA PRO A 201 13.85 10.65 -15.56
C PRO A 201 15.07 9.93 -14.97
N VAL A 202 15.12 9.89 -13.65
CA VAL A 202 16.17 9.24 -12.86
C VAL A 202 15.50 8.27 -11.88
N ASN A 203 16.07 7.08 -11.72
CA ASN A 203 15.61 6.12 -10.71
C ASN A 203 16.55 6.18 -9.50
N LEU A 204 16.02 6.66 -8.37
CA LEU A 204 16.71 6.77 -7.08
C LEU A 204 15.87 6.10 -6.00
N ALA A 205 16.57 5.50 -5.03
CA ALA A 205 15.93 4.96 -3.85
C ALA A 205 15.27 6.05 -2.98
N PRO A 206 14.15 5.75 -2.27
CA PRO A 206 13.44 6.74 -1.47
C PRO A 206 14.33 7.56 -0.52
N GLY A 207 15.27 6.93 0.17
CA GLY A 207 16.16 7.61 1.12
C GLY A 207 17.12 8.65 0.51
N GLU A 208 17.27 8.69 -0.82
CA GLU A 208 18.20 9.57 -1.53
C GLU A 208 17.52 10.84 -2.08
N LEU A 209 16.17 10.86 -2.11
CA LEU A 209 15.39 11.87 -2.84
C LEU A 209 15.55 13.28 -2.28
N TYR A 210 15.49 13.44 -0.95
CA TYR A 210 15.61 14.74 -0.32
C TYR A 210 16.94 15.42 -0.70
N GLN A 211 18.03 14.69 -0.55
CA GLN A 211 19.37 15.21 -0.85
C GLN A 211 19.53 15.52 -2.34
N ALA A 212 19.06 14.64 -3.22
CA ALA A 212 19.14 14.83 -4.66
C ALA A 212 18.35 16.08 -5.12
N LEU A 213 17.17 16.31 -4.55
CA LEU A 213 16.37 17.50 -4.82
C LEU A 213 17.04 18.75 -4.23
N GLN A 214 17.53 18.70 -2.99
CA GLN A 214 18.19 19.81 -2.32
C GLN A 214 19.44 20.29 -3.06
N THR A 215 20.30 19.36 -3.48
CA THR A 215 21.58 19.67 -4.15
C THR A 215 21.43 20.04 -5.63
N GLY A 216 20.24 19.89 -6.23
CA GLY A 216 20.00 20.19 -7.64
C GLY A 216 20.42 19.08 -8.61
N VAL A 217 20.73 17.89 -8.11
CA VAL A 217 20.83 16.68 -8.94
C VAL A 217 19.49 16.41 -9.62
N LEU A 218 18.39 16.70 -8.92
CA LEU A 218 17.02 16.69 -9.44
C LEU A 218 16.43 18.11 -9.48
N ASP A 219 15.64 18.38 -10.52
CA ASP A 219 14.77 19.56 -10.65
C ASP A 219 13.38 19.30 -10.08
N ALA A 220 12.98 18.02 -10.07
CA ALA A 220 11.69 17.56 -9.57
C ALA A 220 11.77 16.13 -9.01
N THR A 221 10.87 15.80 -8.10
CA THR A 221 10.67 14.43 -7.62
C THR A 221 9.20 14.21 -7.35
N GLU A 222 8.69 13.05 -7.73
CA GLU A 222 7.49 12.50 -7.14
C GLU A 222 7.88 11.47 -6.07
N PHE A 223 6.95 11.14 -5.18
CA PHE A 223 7.17 10.03 -4.26
C PHE A 223 5.85 9.34 -3.90
N LEU A 224 5.01 9.93 -3.06
CA LEU A 224 3.73 9.34 -2.67
C LEU A 224 2.65 10.44 -2.56
N GLY A 225 2.09 10.62 -1.38
CA GLY A 225 1.12 11.65 -1.05
C GLY A 225 1.61 12.60 0.04
N PRO A 226 0.81 13.60 0.39
CA PRO A 226 1.17 14.67 1.33
C PRO A 226 1.80 14.19 2.65
N TRP A 227 1.30 13.10 3.21
CA TRP A 227 1.79 12.55 4.48
C TRP A 227 3.24 12.08 4.42
N SER A 228 3.54 11.18 3.51
CA SER A 228 4.89 10.65 3.33
C SER A 228 5.85 11.72 2.81
N ASP A 229 5.41 12.54 1.86
CA ASP A 229 6.22 13.58 1.23
C ASP A 229 6.62 14.67 2.22
N ARG A 230 5.69 15.08 3.10
CA ARG A 230 5.98 16.03 4.17
C ARG A 230 7.01 15.48 5.16
N ALA A 231 6.91 14.19 5.50
CA ALA A 231 7.88 13.51 6.36
C ALA A 231 9.26 13.41 5.71
N MET A 232 9.33 13.28 4.38
CA MET A 232 10.58 13.34 3.60
C MET A 232 11.19 14.75 3.54
N GLY A 233 10.40 15.78 3.83
CA GLY A 233 10.89 17.15 3.94
C GLY A 233 10.96 17.93 2.64
N PHE A 234 10.33 17.49 1.54
CA PHE A 234 10.42 18.13 0.23
C PHE A 234 9.95 19.59 0.24
N GLN A 235 8.96 19.94 1.10
CA GLN A 235 8.47 21.30 1.31
C GLN A 235 9.54 22.29 1.82
N LYS A 236 10.67 21.80 2.34
CA LYS A 236 11.81 22.62 2.74
C LYS A 236 12.68 23.04 1.56
N VAL A 237 12.55 22.35 0.41
CA VAL A 237 13.35 22.58 -0.78
C VAL A 237 12.55 23.37 -1.84
N THR A 238 11.28 23.07 -2.02
CA THR A 238 10.38 23.75 -2.96
C THR A 238 8.98 23.88 -2.39
N LYS A 239 8.22 24.86 -2.91
CA LYS A 239 6.83 25.12 -2.49
C LYS A 239 5.79 24.68 -3.53
N SER A 240 6.23 24.32 -4.73
CA SER A 240 5.33 23.92 -5.82
C SER A 240 5.07 22.42 -5.76
N TYR A 241 3.83 22.02 -5.43
CA TYR A 241 3.38 20.65 -5.32
C TYR A 241 2.26 20.39 -6.30
N TYR A 242 2.50 19.54 -7.28
CA TYR A 242 1.61 19.34 -8.42
C TYR A 242 0.61 18.21 -8.22
N ALA A 243 -0.57 18.36 -8.82
CA ALA A 243 -1.64 17.38 -8.93
C ALA A 243 -2.22 17.40 -10.37
N PRO A 244 -2.91 16.33 -10.79
CA PRO A 244 -2.99 15.02 -10.16
C PRO A 244 -1.73 14.17 -10.36
N GLY A 245 -1.59 13.11 -9.57
CA GLY A 245 -0.55 12.09 -9.76
C GLY A 245 -0.88 11.16 -10.93
N PHE A 246 -0.77 11.66 -12.15
CA PHE A 246 -1.15 10.95 -13.38
C PHE A 246 -0.46 9.59 -13.52
N HIS A 247 0.76 9.47 -13.04
CA HIS A 247 1.64 8.31 -13.13
C HIS A 247 1.24 7.19 -12.14
N GLU A 248 0.73 7.58 -10.97
CA GLU A 248 0.30 6.67 -9.90
C GLU A 248 -1.04 7.09 -9.30
N PRO A 249 -2.16 6.87 -10.03
CA PRO A 249 -3.51 7.09 -9.48
C PRO A 249 -3.84 6.15 -8.32
N ASN A 250 -2.93 5.20 -8.03
CA ASN A 250 -2.92 4.24 -6.96
C ASN A 250 -1.48 3.80 -6.72
N GLY A 251 -1.05 3.68 -5.47
CA GLY A 251 0.26 3.14 -5.12
C GLY A 251 0.11 1.85 -4.33
N SER A 252 -0.04 0.70 -5.01
CA SER A 252 -0.14 -0.58 -4.36
C SER A 252 1.24 -1.07 -3.90
N GLY A 253 1.40 -1.28 -2.59
CA GLY A 253 2.55 -1.96 -2.02
C GLY A 253 2.42 -3.48 -2.15
N GLU A 254 3.54 -4.16 -2.34
CA GLU A 254 3.58 -5.61 -2.41
C GLU A 254 4.34 -6.22 -1.23
N ALA A 255 3.86 -7.36 -0.74
CA ALA A 255 4.67 -8.31 0.00
C ALA A 255 5.13 -9.42 -0.94
N LEU A 256 6.42 -9.69 -0.91
CA LEU A 256 7.06 -10.79 -1.61
C LEU A 256 7.34 -11.91 -0.62
N PHE A 257 7.03 -13.14 -0.99
CA PHE A 257 7.40 -14.33 -0.21
C PHE A 257 8.31 -15.22 -1.06
N ASN A 258 9.40 -15.70 -0.48
CA ASN A 258 10.05 -16.86 -1.07
C ASN A 258 9.02 -18.00 -1.08
N LYS A 259 8.65 -18.46 -2.28
CA LYS A 259 7.54 -19.41 -2.46
C LYS A 259 7.77 -20.70 -1.72
N THR A 260 8.99 -21.24 -1.79
CA THR A 260 9.36 -22.49 -1.10
C THR A 260 9.24 -22.32 0.42
N ALA A 261 9.69 -21.19 0.98
CA ALA A 261 9.56 -20.93 2.41
C ALA A 261 8.09 -20.78 2.84
N LEU A 262 7.26 -20.11 2.03
CA LEU A 262 5.84 -19.95 2.30
C LEU A 262 5.10 -21.28 2.23
N GLU A 263 5.38 -22.14 1.25
CA GLU A 263 4.78 -23.46 1.08
C GLU A 263 5.22 -24.44 2.18
N GLY A 264 6.40 -24.23 2.76
CA GLY A 264 6.92 -25.00 3.90
C GLY A 264 6.28 -24.67 5.25
N LEU A 265 5.47 -23.61 5.35
CA LEU A 265 4.74 -23.29 6.59
C LEU A 265 3.57 -24.26 6.82
N PRO A 266 3.23 -24.57 8.09
CA PRO A 266 1.94 -25.12 8.44
C PRO A 266 0.81 -24.30 7.82
N GLU A 267 -0.28 -24.98 7.44
CA GLU A 267 -1.38 -24.36 6.68
C GLU A 267 -1.98 -23.13 7.38
N ASP A 268 -2.18 -23.23 8.68
CA ASP A 268 -2.71 -22.14 9.51
C ASP A 268 -1.75 -20.94 9.58
N LEU A 269 -0.44 -21.15 9.71
CA LEU A 269 0.55 -20.09 9.71
C LEU A 269 0.68 -19.45 8.33
N ARG A 270 0.60 -20.24 7.28
CA ARG A 270 0.56 -19.73 5.90
C ARG A 270 -0.66 -18.83 5.67
N ALA A 271 -1.84 -19.26 6.14
CA ALA A 271 -3.05 -18.43 6.08
C ALA A 271 -2.88 -17.11 6.88
N ILE A 272 -2.34 -17.18 8.10
CA ILE A 272 -2.08 -16.01 8.94
C ILE A 272 -1.18 -15.00 8.22
N VAL A 273 -0.10 -15.45 7.61
CA VAL A 273 0.85 -14.58 6.90
C VAL A 273 0.18 -13.86 5.73
N LEU A 274 -0.61 -14.56 4.93
CA LEU A 274 -1.31 -13.97 3.79
C LEU A 274 -2.43 -13.00 4.25
N GLU A 275 -3.22 -13.38 5.24
CA GLU A 275 -4.30 -12.51 5.75
C GLU A 275 -3.76 -11.29 6.50
N ALA A 276 -2.60 -11.38 7.16
CA ALA A 276 -1.93 -10.23 7.75
C ALA A 276 -1.61 -9.16 6.69
N CYS A 277 -1.17 -9.58 5.50
CA CYS A 277 -0.91 -8.68 4.39
C CYS A 277 -2.20 -8.07 3.82
N ARG A 278 -3.23 -8.88 3.59
CA ARG A 278 -4.54 -8.40 3.09
C ARG A 278 -5.19 -7.40 4.05
N ALA A 279 -5.18 -7.72 5.34
CA ALA A 279 -5.71 -6.81 6.37
C ALA A 279 -4.93 -5.50 6.42
N GLU A 280 -3.62 -5.54 6.22
CA GLU A 280 -2.80 -4.34 6.22
C GLU A 280 -2.98 -3.50 4.94
N ASN A 281 -3.29 -4.11 3.79
CA ASN A 281 -3.61 -3.39 2.57
C ASN A 281 -4.79 -2.43 2.76
N GLY A 282 -5.89 -2.90 3.33
CA GLY A 282 -7.06 -2.06 3.63
C GLY A 282 -6.78 -1.00 4.70
N ARG A 283 -6.03 -1.35 5.75
CA ARG A 283 -5.65 -0.41 6.80
C ARG A 283 -4.74 0.70 6.28
N ALA A 284 -3.73 0.35 5.49
CA ALA A 284 -2.79 1.32 4.94
C ALA A 284 -3.49 2.32 4.01
N LEU A 285 -4.46 1.87 3.20
CA LEU A 285 -5.27 2.77 2.38
C LEU A 285 -6.04 3.77 3.25
N ALA A 286 -6.77 3.29 4.25
CA ALA A 286 -7.56 4.15 5.13
C ALA A 286 -6.68 5.16 5.89
N GLU A 287 -5.52 4.73 6.37
CA GLU A 287 -4.53 5.59 7.05
C GLU A 287 -3.96 6.63 6.08
N SER A 288 -3.58 6.21 4.87
CA SER A 288 -3.06 7.13 3.85
C SER A 288 -4.07 8.21 3.48
N GLU A 289 -5.33 7.87 3.26
CA GLU A 289 -6.38 8.84 2.97
C GLU A 289 -6.56 9.84 4.11
N TRP A 290 -6.60 9.36 5.35
CA TRP A 290 -6.77 10.20 6.54
C TRP A 290 -5.58 11.14 6.76
N GLU A 291 -4.38 10.60 6.74
CA GLU A 291 -3.16 11.34 7.01
C GLU A 291 -2.75 12.27 5.86
N ASN A 292 -3.05 11.88 4.60
CA ASN A 292 -2.83 12.75 3.45
C ASN A 292 -3.70 14.01 3.52
N ALA A 293 -4.97 13.89 3.92
CA ALA A 293 -5.86 15.04 4.08
C ALA A 293 -5.33 16.03 5.14
N ALA A 294 -4.93 15.52 6.33
CA ALA A 294 -4.37 16.35 7.40
C ALA A 294 -3.02 16.97 6.99
N SER A 295 -2.17 16.20 6.30
CA SER A 295 -0.86 16.67 5.86
C SER A 295 -0.95 17.68 4.73
N LEU A 296 -1.91 17.54 3.82
CA LEU A 296 -2.16 18.51 2.75
C LEU A 296 -2.52 19.88 3.35
N GLN A 297 -3.46 19.90 4.31
CA GLN A 297 -3.81 21.11 5.02
C GLN A 297 -2.58 21.74 5.70
N ALA A 298 -1.80 20.94 6.43
CA ALA A 298 -0.62 21.43 7.11
C ALA A 298 0.47 21.96 6.16
N LEU A 299 0.65 21.34 4.99
CA LEU A 299 1.57 21.82 3.95
C LEU A 299 1.16 23.20 3.44
N GLN A 300 -0.15 23.44 3.23
CA GLN A 300 -0.65 24.73 2.76
C GLN A 300 -0.61 25.81 3.87
N GLU A 301 -1.13 25.51 5.04
CA GLU A 301 -1.29 26.50 6.12
C GLU A 301 0.00 26.81 6.88
N ASN A 302 0.83 25.78 7.14
CA ASN A 302 2.00 25.92 8.01
C ASN A 302 3.32 25.94 7.24
N ASP A 303 3.40 25.26 6.10
CA ASP A 303 4.63 25.12 5.35
C ASP A 303 4.67 26.02 4.11
N GLY A 304 3.59 26.74 3.78
CA GLY A 304 3.47 27.67 2.67
C GLY A 304 3.60 27.00 1.31
N VAL A 305 3.10 25.77 1.18
CA VAL A 305 3.11 24.99 -0.06
C VAL A 305 1.95 25.42 -0.95
N GLU A 306 2.21 25.61 -2.21
CA GLU A 306 1.23 25.91 -3.24
C GLU A 306 0.87 24.64 -4.01
N ILE A 307 -0.41 24.26 -3.97
CA ILE A 307 -0.92 23.19 -4.82
C ILE A 307 -1.11 23.75 -6.22
N LYS A 308 -0.43 23.12 -7.18
CA LYS A 308 -0.48 23.48 -8.58
C LYS A 308 -1.06 22.36 -9.42
N PHE A 309 -1.67 22.73 -10.53
CA PHE A 309 -2.23 21.76 -11.48
C PHE A 309 -1.46 21.85 -12.79
N TYR A 310 -1.29 20.70 -13.44
CA TYR A 310 -0.72 20.73 -14.79
C TYR A 310 -1.70 21.40 -15.75
N PRO A 311 -1.20 22.23 -16.70
CA PRO A 311 -2.04 22.73 -17.79
C PRO A 311 -2.70 21.61 -18.59
N ASP A 312 -3.89 21.86 -19.13
CA ASP A 312 -4.65 20.86 -19.90
C ASP A 312 -3.83 20.28 -21.06
N GLU A 313 -3.08 21.12 -21.80
CA GLU A 313 -2.20 20.64 -22.87
C GLU A 313 -1.15 19.64 -22.37
N VAL A 314 -0.64 19.82 -21.16
CA VAL A 314 0.33 18.91 -20.56
C VAL A 314 -0.35 17.62 -20.16
N LEU A 315 -1.54 17.68 -19.52
CA LEU A 315 -2.32 16.49 -19.15
C LEU A 315 -2.74 15.67 -20.37
N ASP A 316 -3.13 16.33 -21.46
CA ASP A 316 -3.51 15.65 -22.70
C ASP A 316 -2.32 14.95 -23.37
N ALA A 317 -1.16 15.61 -23.39
CA ALA A 317 0.08 15.01 -23.88
C ALA A 317 0.53 13.84 -23.00
N LEU A 318 0.46 13.98 -21.67
CA LEU A 318 0.76 12.91 -20.72
C LEU A 318 -0.18 11.70 -20.95
N ARG A 319 -1.47 11.96 -21.16
CA ARG A 319 -2.48 10.91 -21.38
C ARG A 319 -2.25 10.16 -22.69
N SER A 320 -2.07 10.89 -23.81
CA SER A 320 -1.84 10.27 -25.12
C SER A 320 -0.53 9.47 -25.15
N THR A 321 0.56 10.05 -24.64
CA THR A 321 1.85 9.38 -24.56
C THR A 321 1.80 8.15 -23.63
N SER A 322 0.97 8.18 -22.58
CA SER A 322 0.78 7.01 -21.70
C SER A 322 0.16 5.83 -22.43
N VAL A 323 -0.80 6.06 -23.30
CA VAL A 323 -1.40 4.98 -24.11
C VAL A 323 -0.34 4.32 -25.00
N GLU A 324 0.44 5.13 -25.73
CA GLU A 324 1.52 4.63 -26.60
C GLU A 324 2.55 3.80 -25.82
N VAL A 325 3.00 4.32 -24.66
CA VAL A 325 3.96 3.64 -23.80
C VAL A 325 3.42 2.31 -23.31
N LEU A 326 2.15 2.26 -22.89
CA LEU A 326 1.53 1.04 -22.37
C LEU A 326 1.34 -0.02 -23.46
N GLU A 327 0.91 0.38 -24.67
CA GLU A 327 0.75 -0.52 -25.81
C GLU A 327 2.08 -1.13 -26.25
N GLU A 328 3.11 -0.31 -26.40
CA GLU A 328 4.45 -0.80 -26.75
C GLU A 328 5.03 -1.69 -25.65
N PHE A 329 4.76 -1.36 -24.40
CA PHE A 329 5.23 -2.16 -23.28
C PHE A 329 4.54 -3.54 -23.26
N ALA A 330 3.23 -3.58 -23.47
CA ALA A 330 2.45 -4.80 -23.55
C ALA A 330 2.84 -5.70 -24.74
N ALA A 331 3.34 -5.09 -25.82
CA ALA A 331 3.78 -5.82 -27.01
C ALA A 331 5.14 -6.54 -26.85
N LYS A 332 5.88 -6.31 -25.75
CA LYS A 332 7.23 -6.88 -25.56
C LYS A 332 7.25 -8.40 -25.41
N ASP A 333 6.24 -8.97 -24.79
CA ASP A 333 6.10 -10.41 -24.58
C ASP A 333 4.63 -10.82 -24.37
N PRO A 334 4.29 -12.10 -24.61
CA PRO A 334 2.90 -12.57 -24.50
C PRO A 334 2.27 -12.41 -23.13
N LEU A 335 3.04 -12.53 -22.04
CA LEU A 335 2.51 -12.40 -20.68
C LEU A 335 2.19 -10.95 -20.36
N SER A 336 3.07 -10.01 -20.73
CA SER A 336 2.82 -8.57 -20.62
C SER A 336 1.55 -8.17 -21.38
N GLY A 337 1.35 -8.72 -22.59
CA GLY A 337 0.13 -8.50 -23.37
C GLY A 337 -1.14 -9.00 -22.67
N ARG A 338 -1.09 -10.21 -22.07
CA ARG A 338 -2.24 -10.76 -21.31
C ARG A 338 -2.54 -9.98 -20.05
N ILE A 339 -1.52 -9.54 -19.32
CA ILE A 339 -1.68 -8.71 -18.13
C ILE A 339 -2.34 -7.38 -18.49
N TYR A 340 -1.85 -6.71 -19.53
CA TYR A 340 -2.41 -5.44 -19.99
C TYR A 340 -3.85 -5.60 -20.48
N ALA A 341 -4.16 -6.62 -21.27
CA ALA A 341 -5.51 -6.91 -21.72
C ALA A 341 -6.47 -7.15 -20.55
N SER A 342 -6.05 -7.91 -19.53
CA SER A 342 -6.83 -8.13 -18.30
C SER A 342 -7.06 -6.82 -17.53
N PHE A 343 -6.02 -5.98 -17.42
CA PHE A 343 -6.12 -4.67 -16.78
C PHE A 343 -7.10 -3.76 -17.52
N LEU A 344 -7.03 -3.68 -18.85
CA LEU A 344 -7.95 -2.88 -19.67
C LEU A 344 -9.39 -3.38 -19.57
N ALA A 345 -9.62 -4.69 -19.55
CA ALA A 345 -10.94 -5.27 -19.34
C ALA A 345 -11.53 -4.88 -17.97
N ALA A 346 -10.71 -4.91 -16.91
CA ALA A 346 -11.11 -4.45 -15.59
C ALA A 346 -11.45 -2.94 -15.60
N LYS A 347 -10.60 -2.12 -16.21
CA LYS A 347 -10.83 -0.67 -16.33
C LYS A 347 -12.11 -0.37 -17.09
N ALA A 348 -12.35 -1.02 -18.23
CA ALA A 348 -13.57 -0.85 -19.02
C ALA A 348 -14.84 -1.25 -18.25
N ARG A 349 -14.74 -2.28 -17.41
CA ARG A 349 -15.85 -2.74 -16.55
C ARG A 349 -16.13 -1.79 -15.38
N LEU A 350 -15.08 -1.27 -14.75
CA LEU A 350 -15.20 -0.50 -13.49
C LEU A 350 -15.43 1.00 -13.71
N SER A 351 -14.86 1.58 -14.78
CA SER A 351 -14.96 3.03 -15.02
C SER A 351 -16.41 3.55 -15.11
N PRO A 352 -17.39 2.87 -15.77
CA PRO A 352 -18.78 3.33 -15.77
C PRO A 352 -19.41 3.35 -14.38
N TRP A 353 -19.05 2.38 -13.53
CA TRP A 353 -19.50 2.36 -12.13
C TRP A 353 -18.87 3.50 -11.33
N SER A 354 -17.57 3.73 -11.46
CA SER A 354 -16.86 4.83 -10.79
C SER A 354 -17.42 6.20 -11.23
N GLU A 355 -17.81 6.37 -12.49
CA GLU A 355 -18.47 7.59 -12.94
C GLU A 355 -19.76 7.85 -12.18
N VAL A 356 -20.62 6.83 -12.06
CA VAL A 356 -21.94 6.97 -11.42
C VAL A 356 -21.82 7.02 -9.89
N ALA A 357 -21.06 6.07 -9.31
CA ALA A 357 -21.04 5.87 -7.87
C ALA A 357 -20.07 6.80 -7.12
N VAL A 358 -19.00 7.26 -7.78
CA VAL A 358 -17.97 8.08 -7.13
C VAL A 358 -18.01 9.52 -7.63
N ARG A 359 -17.76 9.73 -8.93
CA ARG A 359 -17.67 11.10 -9.48
C ARG A 359 -18.95 11.88 -9.30
N ARG A 360 -20.09 11.32 -9.71
CA ARG A 360 -21.42 11.97 -9.58
C ARG A 360 -21.81 12.18 -8.13
N PHE A 361 -21.47 11.25 -7.25
CA PHE A 361 -21.73 11.40 -5.83
C PHE A 361 -20.90 12.52 -5.21
N LEU A 362 -19.61 12.61 -5.53
CA LEU A 362 -18.74 13.68 -5.03
C LEU A 362 -19.24 15.06 -5.50
N THR A 363 -19.58 15.20 -6.78
CA THR A 363 -20.20 16.43 -7.32
C THR A 363 -21.49 16.78 -6.57
N ALA A 364 -22.37 15.78 -6.32
CA ALA A 364 -23.63 16.02 -5.62
C ALA A 364 -23.44 16.37 -4.12
N ARG A 365 -22.41 15.80 -3.47
CA ARG A 365 -22.08 16.06 -2.07
C ARG A 365 -21.48 17.44 -1.86
N ASP A 366 -20.53 17.80 -2.71
CA ASP A 366 -19.66 18.96 -2.50
C ASP A 366 -20.10 20.19 -3.33
N GLY A 367 -21.00 20.02 -4.29
CA GLY A 367 -21.34 21.01 -5.31
C GLY A 367 -20.38 20.99 -6.49
N GLU A 368 -20.70 21.76 -7.52
CA GLU A 368 -19.75 22.02 -8.62
C GLU A 368 -18.68 23.01 -8.12
N ALA A 369 -17.41 22.67 -8.30
CA ALA A 369 -16.26 23.49 -7.94
C ALA A 369 -16.07 24.65 -8.92
#